data_2972f1cdf014faf5173aa34a65420f9f
#
_entry.id   2972f1cdf014faf5173aa34a65420f9f
#
_cell.length_a   1.000
_cell.length_b   1.000
_cell.length_c   1.000
_cell.angle_alpha   90.00
_cell.angle_beta   90.00
_cell.angle_gamma   90.00
#
_symmetry.space_group_name_H-M   'P 1'
#
loop_
_entity.id
_entity.type
_entity.pdbx_description
1 polymer ?
#
loop_
_entity_poly.entity_id
_entity_poly.type
_entity_poly.pdbx_seq_one_letter_code
_entity_poly.pdbx_strand_id
1 'polypeptide(L)'
;MPARVFTLYAKWATADIKGKTFNKVDATIEWESEAVKQALLTEMEMTEEQFIQFHKVSKITLVFAADKDSVTVTFDQTPGEEDDKGKGIVTLLYRIKGSAIVFYDSQEDMEKEIPAHEMGLFVGSTFELSADKTTIIQSNIQPGMGTIKYKYSVVVK
;
A
#
# COMPACT_ATOMS: atom_id res chain seq x y z
N MET A 1 10.73 3.96 37.34
CA MET A 1 10.02 4.58 36.23
C MET A 1 10.41 4.09 34.82
N PRO A 2 11.54 3.40 34.65
CA PRO A 2 11.92 2.94 33.31
C PRO A 2 10.85 2.11 32.59
N ALA A 3 10.13 1.26 33.32
CA ALA A 3 9.09 0.42 32.70
C ALA A 3 7.95 1.24 32.10
N ARG A 4 7.60 2.37 32.72
CA ARG A 4 6.56 3.26 32.19
C ARG A 4 7.03 3.94 30.91
N VAL A 5 8.30 4.32 30.87
CA VAL A 5 8.88 4.97 29.70
C VAL A 5 8.84 4.01 28.50
N PHE A 6 9.22 2.75 28.71
CA PHE A 6 9.15 1.74 27.65
C PHE A 6 7.73 1.53 27.14
N THR A 7 6.76 1.49 28.04
CA THR A 7 5.35 1.32 27.65
C THR A 7 4.88 2.49 26.80
N LEU A 8 5.27 3.72 27.15
CA LEU A 8 4.92 4.90 26.39
C LEU A 8 5.54 4.86 24.98
N TYR A 9 6.80 4.42 24.88
CA TYR A 9 7.45 4.29 23.56
C TYR A 9 6.72 3.30 22.66
N ALA A 10 6.31 2.16 23.20
CA ALA A 10 5.56 1.18 22.42
C ALA A 10 4.27 1.76 21.89
N LYS A 11 3.53 2.51 22.70
CA LYS A 11 2.30 3.17 22.27
C LYS A 11 2.56 4.23 21.23
N TRP A 12 3.62 5.02 21.40
CA TRP A 12 3.94 6.09 20.45
C TRP A 12 4.39 5.52 19.12
N ALA A 13 5.16 4.43 19.12
CA ALA A 13 5.56 3.79 17.87
C ALA A 13 4.36 3.33 17.06
N THR A 14 3.32 2.80 17.74
CA THR A 14 2.09 2.39 17.08
C THR A 14 1.25 3.59 16.63
N ALA A 15 1.28 4.69 17.41
CA ALA A 15 0.48 5.89 17.14
C ALA A 15 1.10 6.80 16.08
N ASP A 16 2.36 6.60 15.73
CA ASP A 16 3.10 7.49 14.84
C ASP A 16 2.47 7.68 13.45
N ILE A 17 1.68 6.73 12.98
CA ILE A 17 0.99 6.87 11.69
C ILE A 17 -0.47 7.27 11.83
N LYS A 18 -1.02 7.26 13.04
CA LYS A 18 -2.40 7.69 13.25
C LYS A 18 -2.57 9.15 12.89
N GLY A 19 -3.64 9.45 12.18
CA GLY A 19 -3.92 10.79 11.70
C GLY A 19 -3.09 11.23 10.50
N LYS A 20 -2.23 10.38 9.98
CA LYS A 20 -1.39 10.69 8.83
C LYS A 20 -2.01 10.22 7.53
N THR A 21 -1.73 10.94 6.47
CA THR A 21 -2.16 10.62 5.11
C THR A 21 -0.93 10.34 4.27
N PHE A 22 -0.98 9.25 3.51
CA PHE A 22 0.09 8.85 2.61
C PHE A 22 -0.45 8.80 1.18
N ASN A 23 0.26 9.42 0.25
CA ASN A 23 -0.09 9.38 -1.17
C ASN A 23 0.93 8.55 -1.93
N LYS A 24 0.46 7.75 -2.88
CA LYS A 24 1.35 7.08 -3.81
C LYS A 24 2.06 8.12 -4.66
N VAL A 25 3.39 8.07 -4.70
CA VAL A 25 4.21 9.03 -5.41
C VAL A 25 5.08 8.39 -6.49
N ASP A 26 5.24 7.08 -6.48
CA ASP A 26 6.06 6.38 -7.46
C ASP A 26 5.63 4.93 -7.62
N ALA A 27 6.02 4.34 -8.74
CA ALA A 27 5.81 2.93 -9.01
C ALA A 27 7.00 2.41 -9.83
N THR A 28 7.49 1.23 -9.45
CA THR A 28 8.58 0.55 -10.14
C THR A 28 8.23 -0.92 -10.29
N ILE A 29 8.94 -1.62 -11.17
CA ILE A 29 8.76 -3.05 -11.34
C ILE A 29 10.11 -3.75 -11.37
N GLU A 30 10.15 -4.89 -10.70
CA GLU A 30 11.27 -5.83 -10.77
C GLU A 30 10.76 -7.07 -11.49
N TRP A 31 11.22 -7.28 -12.74
CA TRP A 31 10.79 -8.41 -13.57
C TRP A 31 11.43 -9.70 -13.09
N GLU A 32 10.73 -10.83 -13.23
CA GLU A 32 11.33 -12.12 -12.87
C GLU A 32 12.55 -12.44 -13.73
N SER A 33 12.51 -12.08 -15.03
CA SER A 33 13.62 -12.26 -15.94
C SER A 33 13.45 -11.35 -17.15
N GLU A 34 14.50 -11.13 -17.89
CA GLU A 34 14.45 -10.34 -19.13
C GLU A 34 13.54 -11.02 -20.17
N ALA A 35 13.54 -12.35 -20.23
CA ALA A 35 12.68 -13.10 -21.15
C ALA A 35 11.20 -12.88 -20.83
N VAL A 36 10.83 -12.91 -19.56
CA VAL A 36 9.44 -12.63 -19.11
C VAL A 36 9.04 -11.21 -19.47
N LYS A 37 9.91 -10.24 -19.19
CA LYS A 37 9.68 -8.85 -19.51
C LYS A 37 9.37 -8.67 -21.01
N GLN A 38 10.21 -9.19 -21.88
CA GLN A 38 10.05 -9.03 -23.33
C GLN A 38 8.75 -9.70 -23.82
N ALA A 39 8.47 -10.90 -23.32
CA ALA A 39 7.27 -11.64 -23.71
C ALA A 39 5.99 -10.86 -23.32
N LEU A 40 5.92 -10.37 -22.08
CA LEU A 40 4.75 -9.66 -21.59
C LEU A 40 4.56 -8.31 -22.27
N LEU A 41 5.63 -7.55 -22.46
CA LEU A 41 5.54 -6.25 -23.13
C LEU A 41 5.13 -6.41 -24.58
N THR A 42 5.60 -7.44 -25.26
CA THR A 42 5.20 -7.74 -26.63
C THR A 42 3.71 -8.09 -26.69
N GLU A 43 3.24 -8.93 -25.77
CA GLU A 43 1.83 -9.31 -25.72
C GLU A 43 0.93 -8.14 -25.45
N MET A 44 1.33 -7.23 -24.56
CA MET A 44 0.57 -6.03 -24.21
C MET A 44 0.73 -4.90 -25.24
N GLU A 45 1.62 -5.07 -26.19
CA GLU A 45 1.92 -4.05 -27.21
C GLU A 45 2.31 -2.70 -26.61
N MET A 46 3.15 -2.73 -25.55
CA MET A 46 3.62 -1.51 -24.90
C MET A 46 5.10 -1.59 -24.55
N THR A 47 5.70 -0.41 -24.32
CA THR A 47 7.07 -0.32 -23.84
C THR A 47 7.11 -0.45 -22.33
N GLU A 48 8.28 -0.71 -21.77
CA GLU A 48 8.46 -0.73 -20.33
C GLU A 48 8.06 0.61 -19.71
N GLU A 49 8.43 1.71 -20.36
CA GLU A 49 8.08 3.04 -19.88
C GLU A 49 6.56 3.26 -19.84
N GLN A 50 5.84 2.80 -20.86
CA GLN A 50 4.38 2.88 -20.89
C GLN A 50 3.77 2.05 -19.78
N PHE A 51 4.30 0.85 -19.52
CA PHE A 51 3.83 -0.04 -18.46
C PHE A 51 4.02 0.61 -17.09
N ILE A 52 5.21 1.15 -16.83
CA ILE A 52 5.51 1.82 -15.56
C ILE A 52 4.64 3.07 -15.40
N GLN A 53 4.48 3.85 -16.48
CA GLN A 53 3.67 5.06 -16.43
C GLN A 53 2.20 4.75 -16.12
N PHE A 54 1.68 3.66 -16.65
CA PHE A 54 0.32 3.22 -16.35
C PHE A 54 0.13 3.02 -14.82
N HIS A 55 1.13 2.42 -14.16
CA HIS A 55 1.07 2.23 -12.71
C HIS A 55 1.33 3.52 -11.93
N LYS A 56 2.12 4.45 -12.48
CA LYS A 56 2.39 5.72 -11.83
C LYS A 56 1.20 6.66 -11.82
N VAL A 57 0.39 6.68 -12.89
CA VAL A 57 -0.70 7.64 -12.99
C VAL A 57 -1.88 7.31 -12.08
N SER A 58 -2.06 6.05 -11.72
CA SER A 58 -3.14 5.70 -10.80
C SER A 58 -2.89 6.37 -9.45
N LYS A 59 -3.95 6.87 -8.82
CA LYS A 59 -3.84 7.56 -7.53
C LYS A 59 -4.34 6.66 -6.42
N ILE A 60 -3.55 6.54 -5.36
CA ILE A 60 -3.92 5.78 -4.18
C ILE A 60 -3.55 6.62 -2.97
N THR A 61 -4.49 6.81 -2.07
CA THR A 61 -4.28 7.58 -0.84
C THR A 61 -4.68 6.71 0.34
N LEU A 62 -3.81 6.67 1.35
CA LEU A 62 -4.05 5.97 2.61
C LEU A 62 -4.23 7.00 3.70
N VAL A 63 -5.42 7.05 4.30
CA VAL A 63 -5.72 7.99 5.39
C VAL A 63 -5.91 7.19 6.67
N PHE A 64 -4.92 7.26 7.56
CA PHE A 64 -4.96 6.56 8.84
C PHE A 64 -5.77 7.38 9.85
N ALA A 65 -6.75 6.74 10.47
CA ALA A 65 -7.60 7.41 11.45
C ALA A 65 -6.79 7.84 12.66
N ALA A 66 -7.17 8.98 13.24
CA ALA A 66 -6.46 9.54 14.41
C ALA A 66 -6.81 8.83 15.70
N ASP A 67 -7.98 8.21 15.78
CA ASP A 67 -8.55 7.69 17.04
C ASP A 67 -8.76 6.17 17.06
N LYS A 68 -8.44 5.47 15.99
CA LYS A 68 -8.64 4.02 15.91
C LYS A 68 -7.70 3.39 14.89
N ASP A 69 -7.61 2.06 14.91
CA ASP A 69 -6.70 1.29 14.06
C ASP A 69 -7.36 0.99 12.71
N SER A 70 -7.78 2.03 12.01
CA SER A 70 -8.39 1.89 10.68
C SER A 70 -7.71 2.83 9.68
N VAL A 71 -7.82 2.47 8.42
CA VAL A 71 -7.30 3.25 7.31
C VAL A 71 -8.37 3.32 6.23
N THR A 72 -8.57 4.53 5.68
CA THR A 72 -9.43 4.70 4.52
C THR A 72 -8.55 4.76 3.28
N VAL A 73 -8.81 3.85 2.35
CA VAL A 73 -8.05 3.76 1.10
C VAL A 73 -8.93 4.32 0.00
N THR A 74 -8.43 5.38 -0.64
CA THR A 74 -9.10 5.98 -1.79
C THR A 74 -8.24 5.67 -3.01
N PHE A 75 -8.85 5.18 -4.08
CA PHE A 75 -8.09 4.88 -5.29
C PHE A 75 -8.80 5.40 -6.52
N ASP A 76 -8.01 5.77 -7.52
CA ASP A 76 -8.45 6.23 -8.82
C ASP A 76 -7.46 5.71 -9.86
N GLN A 77 -7.87 4.70 -10.60
CA GLN A 77 -7.02 4.05 -11.61
C GLN A 77 -7.01 4.82 -12.93
N THR A 78 -7.97 5.72 -13.11
CA THR A 78 -8.10 6.50 -14.35
C THR A 78 -8.29 7.98 -14.02
N PRO A 79 -7.24 8.64 -13.45
CA PRO A 79 -7.36 10.06 -13.10
C PRO A 79 -7.66 10.92 -14.32
N GLY A 80 -8.59 11.84 -14.15
CA GLY A 80 -8.99 12.74 -15.23
C GLY A 80 -10.20 12.29 -16.04
N GLU A 81 -10.67 11.06 -15.85
CA GLU A 81 -11.90 10.60 -16.47
C GLU A 81 -13.08 10.95 -15.58
N GLU A 82 -14.20 11.34 -16.19
CA GLU A 82 -15.38 11.78 -15.45
C GLU A 82 -16.22 10.64 -14.90
N ASP A 83 -16.07 9.42 -15.42
CA ASP A 83 -16.83 8.30 -14.92
C ASP A 83 -16.23 7.75 -13.62
N ASP A 84 -17.03 6.97 -12.90
CA ASP A 84 -16.61 6.39 -11.61
C ASP A 84 -15.90 5.04 -11.76
N LYS A 85 -15.61 4.62 -12.97
CA LYS A 85 -14.89 3.38 -13.23
C LYS A 85 -13.45 3.50 -12.75
N GLY A 86 -13.00 2.53 -12.01
CA GLY A 86 -11.64 2.55 -11.45
C GLY A 86 -11.46 3.43 -10.24
N LYS A 87 -12.54 4.01 -9.72
CA LYS A 87 -12.53 4.82 -8.51
C LYS A 87 -13.21 4.08 -7.37
N GLY A 88 -12.71 4.25 -6.17
CA GLY A 88 -13.34 3.64 -5.02
C GLY A 88 -12.78 4.13 -3.71
N ILE A 89 -13.52 3.84 -2.64
CA ILE A 89 -13.15 4.13 -1.26
C ILE A 89 -13.47 2.90 -0.45
N VAL A 90 -12.50 2.43 0.34
CA VAL A 90 -12.71 1.31 1.25
C VAL A 90 -12.05 1.62 2.58
N THR A 91 -12.63 1.15 3.68
CA THR A 91 -12.05 1.28 5.01
C THR A 91 -11.60 -0.11 5.47
N LEU A 92 -10.35 -0.20 5.87
CA LEU A 92 -9.74 -1.43 6.36
C LEU A 92 -9.25 -1.21 7.79
N LEU A 93 -9.05 -2.31 8.51
CA LEU A 93 -8.36 -2.29 9.79
C LEU A 93 -6.89 -2.63 9.53
N TYR A 94 -6.00 -2.26 10.46
CA TYR A 94 -4.59 -2.55 10.29
C TYR A 94 -3.91 -2.82 11.63
N ARG A 95 -2.77 -3.50 11.55
CA ARG A 95 -1.83 -3.67 12.66
C ARG A 95 -0.43 -3.44 12.12
N ILE A 96 0.43 -2.92 12.97
CA ILE A 96 1.85 -2.76 12.66
C ILE A 96 2.61 -3.86 13.41
N LYS A 97 3.36 -4.66 12.64
CA LYS A 97 4.19 -5.74 13.19
C LYS A 97 5.63 -5.44 12.78
N GLY A 98 6.42 -4.86 13.70
CA GLY A 98 7.74 -4.37 13.36
C GLY A 98 7.66 -3.24 12.36
N SER A 99 8.21 -3.41 11.16
CA SER A 99 8.10 -2.45 10.06
C SER A 99 6.95 -2.80 9.12
N ALA A 100 6.31 -3.96 9.28
CA ALA A 100 5.24 -4.40 8.38
C ALA A 100 3.89 -3.85 8.82
N ILE A 101 3.10 -3.42 7.85
CA ILE A 101 1.70 -3.03 8.07
C ILE A 101 0.84 -4.13 7.48
N VAL A 102 -0.04 -4.70 8.28
CA VAL A 102 -0.96 -5.75 7.82
C VAL A 102 -2.38 -5.20 7.86
N PHE A 103 -3.08 -5.31 6.75
CA PHE A 103 -4.45 -4.83 6.62
C PHE A 103 -5.44 -5.98 6.74
N TYR A 104 -6.62 -5.68 7.28
CA TYR A 104 -7.69 -6.66 7.51
C TYR A 104 -9.02 -6.08 7.03
N ASP A 105 -9.85 -6.95 6.46
CA ASP A 105 -11.17 -6.52 5.95
C ASP A 105 -12.17 -6.25 7.08
N SER A 106 -12.03 -6.95 8.21
CA SER A 106 -12.98 -6.85 9.32
C SER A 106 -12.29 -7.11 10.65
N GLN A 107 -12.99 -6.79 11.75
CA GLN A 107 -12.51 -7.10 13.09
C GLN A 107 -12.37 -8.61 13.29
N GLU A 108 -13.29 -9.39 12.75
CA GLU A 108 -13.23 -10.85 12.82
C GLU A 108 -11.97 -11.39 12.14
N ASP A 109 -11.68 -10.89 10.92
CA ASP A 109 -10.49 -11.31 10.20
C ASP A 109 -9.22 -10.89 10.93
N MET A 110 -9.22 -9.71 11.54
CA MET A 110 -8.07 -9.25 12.33
C MET A 110 -7.82 -10.16 13.53
N GLU A 111 -8.86 -10.59 14.23
CA GLU A 111 -8.75 -11.51 15.36
C GLU A 111 -8.24 -12.89 14.95
N LYS A 112 -8.61 -13.33 13.73
CA LYS A 112 -8.17 -14.61 13.17
C LYS A 112 -6.85 -14.48 12.41
N GLU A 113 -6.29 -13.28 12.33
CA GLU A 113 -5.06 -13.00 11.59
C GLU A 113 -5.15 -13.36 10.10
N ILE A 114 -6.29 -13.10 9.50
CA ILE A 114 -6.52 -13.30 8.07
C ILE A 114 -6.35 -11.94 7.36
N PRO A 115 -5.25 -11.74 6.62
CA PRO A 115 -5.03 -10.45 5.93
C PRO A 115 -6.11 -10.15 4.89
N ALA A 116 -6.27 -8.86 4.58
CA ALA A 116 -7.26 -8.40 3.61
C ALA A 116 -7.12 -9.12 2.28
N HIS A 117 -8.22 -9.64 1.76
CA HIS A 117 -8.24 -10.44 0.54
C HIS A 117 -9.34 -10.01 -0.45
N GLU A 118 -10.27 -9.18 -0.01
CA GLU A 118 -11.35 -8.71 -0.87
C GLU A 118 -10.94 -7.57 -1.78
N MET A 119 -9.94 -6.81 -1.38
CA MET A 119 -9.42 -5.72 -2.20
C MET A 119 -8.29 -6.24 -3.08
N GLY A 120 -8.58 -6.45 -4.37
CA GLY A 120 -7.63 -7.05 -5.31
C GLY A 120 -6.28 -6.32 -5.37
N LEU A 121 -6.28 -5.00 -5.16
CA LEU A 121 -5.07 -4.20 -5.14
C LEU A 121 -4.09 -4.64 -4.04
N PHE A 122 -4.60 -5.17 -2.94
CA PHE A 122 -3.80 -5.56 -1.78
C PHE A 122 -3.50 -7.06 -1.72
N VAL A 123 -4.17 -7.86 -2.52
CA VAL A 123 -3.91 -9.31 -2.56
C VAL A 123 -2.52 -9.56 -3.11
N GLY A 124 -1.75 -10.37 -2.41
CA GLY A 124 -0.36 -10.65 -2.81
C GLY A 124 0.60 -9.52 -2.52
N SER A 125 0.16 -8.51 -1.76
CA SER A 125 0.99 -7.36 -1.40
C SER A 125 1.48 -7.43 0.04
N THR A 126 2.70 -6.91 0.26
CA THR A 126 3.21 -6.62 1.59
C THR A 126 3.42 -5.11 1.67
N PHE A 127 3.30 -4.55 2.88
CA PHE A 127 3.47 -3.12 3.12
C PHE A 127 4.53 -2.93 4.20
N GLU A 128 5.53 -2.12 3.90
CA GLU A 128 6.62 -1.86 4.84
C GLU A 128 6.72 -0.37 5.12
N LEU A 129 6.74 -0.04 6.43
CA LEU A 129 6.83 1.33 6.90
C LEU A 129 8.29 1.67 7.19
N SER A 130 8.75 2.82 6.72
CA SER A 130 10.12 3.29 6.98
C SER A 130 10.34 3.58 8.46
N ALA A 131 11.60 3.59 8.88
CA ALA A 131 11.95 3.85 10.28
C ALA A 131 11.48 5.22 10.76
N ASP A 132 11.52 6.22 9.89
CA ASP A 132 11.08 7.59 10.21
C ASP A 132 9.56 7.79 10.04
N LYS A 133 8.81 6.75 9.65
CA LYS A 133 7.36 6.79 9.48
C LYS A 133 6.87 7.75 8.40
N THR A 134 7.70 8.07 7.42
CA THR A 134 7.34 9.01 6.34
C THR A 134 7.05 8.31 5.01
N THR A 135 7.42 7.04 4.88
CA THR A 135 7.32 6.30 3.62
C THR A 135 6.75 4.91 3.85
N ILE A 136 5.88 4.48 2.95
CA ILE A 136 5.38 3.10 2.93
C ILE A 136 5.72 2.53 1.55
N ILE A 137 6.27 1.31 1.53
CA ILE A 137 6.53 0.57 0.28
C ILE A 137 5.57 -0.62 0.22
N GLN A 138 4.75 -0.64 -0.81
CA GLN A 138 3.89 -1.78 -1.13
C GLN A 138 4.61 -2.61 -2.19
N SER A 139 4.80 -3.89 -1.91
CA SER A 139 5.38 -4.83 -2.86
C SER A 139 4.30 -5.83 -3.26
N ASN A 140 3.87 -5.76 -4.51
CA ASN A 140 2.84 -6.65 -5.04
C ASN A 140 3.51 -7.70 -5.91
N ILE A 141 3.48 -8.94 -5.45
CA ILE A 141 4.12 -10.05 -6.13
C ILE A 141 3.15 -10.62 -7.18
N GLN A 142 3.54 -10.57 -8.44
CA GLN A 142 2.77 -11.11 -9.55
C GLN A 142 3.49 -12.34 -10.10
N PRO A 143 3.01 -13.57 -9.75
CA PRO A 143 3.65 -14.78 -10.25
C PRO A 143 3.68 -14.80 -11.78
N GLY A 144 4.83 -15.15 -12.35
CA GLY A 144 5.02 -15.18 -13.80
C GLY A 144 5.32 -13.82 -14.44
N MET A 145 5.43 -12.76 -13.64
CA MET A 145 5.76 -11.43 -14.14
C MET A 145 6.91 -10.79 -13.35
N GLY A 146 6.72 -10.63 -12.04
CA GLY A 146 7.70 -9.98 -11.18
C GLY A 146 7.02 -9.32 -9.99
N THR A 147 7.66 -8.30 -9.43
CA THR A 147 7.14 -7.55 -8.28
C THR A 147 6.97 -6.09 -8.66
N ILE A 148 5.74 -5.60 -8.50
CA ILE A 148 5.45 -4.18 -8.69
C ILE A 148 5.52 -3.50 -7.34
N LYS A 149 6.31 -2.43 -7.23
CA LYS A 149 6.46 -1.68 -5.99
C LYS A 149 5.85 -0.30 -6.13
N TYR A 150 5.01 0.05 -5.17
CA TYR A 150 4.45 1.39 -5.05
C TYR A 150 5.05 2.08 -3.83
N LYS A 151 5.48 3.31 -4.02
CA LYS A 151 6.01 4.13 -2.94
C LYS A 151 4.95 5.15 -2.53
N TYR A 152 4.67 5.20 -1.24
CA TYR A 152 3.76 6.18 -0.64
C TYR A 152 4.57 7.12 0.24
N SER A 153 4.30 8.40 0.15
CA SER A 153 4.94 9.39 1.02
C SER A 153 3.91 10.11 1.86
N VAL A 154 4.28 10.44 3.10
CA VAL A 154 3.41 11.15 4.01
C VAL A 154 3.15 12.55 3.48
N VAL A 155 1.90 13.01 3.64
CA VAL A 155 1.53 14.37 3.28
C VAL A 155 1.95 15.29 4.42
N VAL A 156 2.80 16.25 4.12
CA VAL A 156 3.28 17.23 5.09
C VAL A 156 2.32 18.42 5.05
N LYS A 157 1.76 18.72 6.20
CA LYS A 157 0.86 19.88 6.34
C LYS A 157 1.60 21.12 6.77
#